data_56175ace7249650d0ced980305526c19
#
_entry.id   56175ace7249650d0ced980305526c19
#
_cell.length_a   1.000
_cell.length_b   1.000
_cell.length_c   1.000
_cell.angle_alpha   90.00
_cell.angle_beta   90.00
_cell.angle_gamma   90.00
#
_symmetry.space_group_name_H-M   'P 1'
#
loop_
_entity.id
_entity.type
_entity.pdbx_description
1 polymer ?
#
loop_
_entity_poly.entity_id
_entity_poly.type
_entity_poly.pdbx_seq_one_letter_code
_entity_poly.pdbx_strand_id
1 'polypeptide(L)'
;EIHFLDPRPMANGKLLVRAQPFEAPDLGSQLLEVDTDNYVELAQPTLPNRGVLAGPAQVPATINDVRTVEGPSPGGRYNSAFPLQDGTGRILLTRSQCRLLEQGAAGTAQIVPCSPERLAAGATATAAPLYGVWIYDPAQKTQLPVSTPVEGTVYSDVVAMQPRALPPVLLDRIAGVDYDADLEAEG
;
A
#
# COMPACT_ATOMS: atom_id res chain seq x y z
N GLU A 1 6.83 12.03 -11.13
CA GLU A 1 7.12 10.58 -11.27
C GLU A 1 6.59 9.82 -10.06
N ILE A 2 6.01 8.64 -10.27
CA ILE A 2 5.47 7.78 -9.21
C ILE A 2 6.19 6.44 -9.29
N HIS A 3 6.68 5.97 -8.15
CA HIS A 3 7.30 4.66 -8.00
C HIS A 3 6.29 3.66 -7.45
N PHE A 4 6.30 2.45 -8.02
CA PHE A 4 5.58 1.30 -7.50
C PHE A 4 6.54 0.49 -6.64
N LEU A 5 6.26 0.41 -5.34
CA LEU A 5 7.14 -0.19 -4.35
C LEU A 5 6.45 -1.34 -3.63
N ASP A 6 7.25 -2.27 -3.11
CA ASP A 6 6.85 -3.36 -2.23
C ASP A 6 5.68 -4.19 -2.77
N PRO A 7 5.76 -4.75 -4.00
CA PRO A 7 4.70 -5.57 -4.55
C PRO A 7 4.48 -6.81 -3.69
N ARG A 8 3.24 -7.04 -3.26
CA ARG A 8 2.86 -8.20 -2.46
C ARG A 8 1.68 -8.92 -3.09
N PRO A 9 1.77 -10.24 -3.31
CA PRO A 9 0.66 -11.00 -3.87
C PRO A 9 -0.53 -11.04 -2.91
N MET A 10 -1.71 -10.85 -3.46
CA MET A 10 -2.99 -10.93 -2.75
C MET A 10 -3.65 -12.29 -3.05
N ALA A 11 -4.57 -12.72 -2.17
CA ALA A 11 -5.32 -13.96 -2.36
C ALA A 11 -6.20 -13.98 -3.61
N ASN A 12 -6.55 -12.82 -4.16
CA ASN A 12 -7.33 -12.66 -5.40
C ASN A 12 -6.48 -12.68 -6.69
N GLY A 13 -5.18 -13.01 -6.60
CA GLY A 13 -4.25 -13.05 -7.73
C GLY A 13 -3.65 -11.69 -8.12
N LYS A 14 -4.14 -10.59 -7.58
CA LYS A 14 -3.59 -9.25 -7.84
C LYS A 14 -2.37 -8.96 -6.97
N LEU A 15 -1.68 -7.88 -7.30
CA LEU A 15 -0.60 -7.34 -6.50
C LEU A 15 -1.08 -6.12 -5.70
N LEU A 16 -0.81 -6.11 -4.39
CA LEU A 16 -0.86 -4.90 -3.58
C LEU A 16 0.47 -4.17 -3.73
N VAL A 17 0.43 -2.90 -4.10
CA VAL A 17 1.62 -2.08 -4.30
C VAL A 17 1.46 -0.73 -3.61
N ARG A 18 2.59 -0.11 -3.25
CA ARG A 18 2.65 1.28 -2.81
C ARG A 18 3.00 2.17 -3.99
N ALA A 19 2.12 3.10 -4.31
CA ALA A 19 2.38 4.16 -5.28
C ALA A 19 2.89 5.40 -4.54
N GLN A 20 4.19 5.65 -4.62
CA GLN A 20 4.87 6.73 -3.91
C GLN A 20 5.45 7.74 -4.90
N PRO A 21 5.23 9.05 -4.70
CA PRO A 21 5.95 10.07 -5.46
C PRO A 21 7.46 9.96 -5.26
N PHE A 22 8.23 10.22 -6.30
CA PHE A 22 9.71 10.17 -6.24
C PHE A 22 10.26 11.08 -5.15
N GLU A 23 9.69 12.28 -5.00
CA GLU A 23 10.09 13.29 -4.02
C GLU A 23 9.17 13.31 -2.78
N ALA A 24 8.71 12.14 -2.31
CA ALA A 24 7.91 12.07 -1.10
C ALA A 24 8.79 12.13 0.16
N PRO A 25 8.93 13.28 0.83
CA PRO A 25 9.85 13.45 1.96
C PRO A 25 9.39 12.67 3.21
N ASP A 26 8.15 12.28 3.26
CA ASP A 26 7.49 11.64 4.40
C ASP A 26 7.23 10.13 4.20
N LEU A 27 7.81 9.53 3.16
CA LEU A 27 7.61 8.14 2.75
C LEU A 27 6.14 7.79 2.46
N GLY A 28 5.32 8.83 2.27
CA GLY A 28 3.88 8.69 2.11
C GLY A 28 3.49 8.17 0.74
N SER A 29 2.64 7.15 0.72
CA SER A 29 2.15 6.50 -0.50
C SER A 29 0.64 6.30 -0.48
N GLN A 30 0.09 6.02 -1.66
CA GLN A 30 -1.22 5.41 -1.85
C GLN A 30 -1.06 3.90 -2.02
N LEU A 31 -2.03 3.12 -1.57
CA LEU A 31 -2.08 1.69 -1.84
C LEU A 31 -2.96 1.41 -3.05
N LEU A 32 -2.43 0.62 -3.98
CA LEU A 32 -3.13 0.20 -5.19
C LEU A 32 -3.16 -1.32 -5.27
N GLU A 33 -4.29 -1.85 -5.75
CA GLU A 33 -4.35 -3.20 -6.30
C GLU A 33 -4.05 -3.12 -7.80
N VAL A 34 -3.12 -3.96 -8.27
CA VAL A 34 -2.71 -4.03 -9.67
C VAL A 34 -3.00 -5.41 -10.22
N ASP A 35 -3.74 -5.46 -11.30
CA ASP A 35 -4.08 -6.69 -12.03
C ASP A 35 -3.05 -6.91 -13.15
N THR A 36 -2.06 -7.75 -12.89
CA THR A 36 -0.99 -8.08 -13.83
C THR A 36 -1.32 -9.28 -14.72
N ASP A 37 -2.31 -10.06 -14.37
CA ASP A 37 -2.68 -11.26 -15.13
C ASP A 37 -3.55 -10.91 -16.33
N ASN A 38 -4.42 -9.92 -16.18
CA ASN A 38 -5.40 -9.56 -17.19
C ASN A 38 -5.03 -8.33 -18.00
N TYR A 39 -4.02 -7.58 -17.58
CA TYR A 39 -3.58 -6.35 -18.23
C TYR A 39 -2.07 -6.34 -18.49
N VAL A 40 -1.67 -5.75 -19.60
CA VAL A 40 -0.26 -5.46 -19.94
C VAL A 40 0.15 -4.03 -19.59
N GLU A 41 -0.84 -3.11 -19.57
CA GLU A 41 -0.67 -1.70 -19.19
C GLU A 41 -1.94 -1.19 -18.51
N LEU A 42 -1.90 0.06 -18.01
CA LEU A 42 -2.95 0.67 -17.19
C LEU A 42 -4.39 0.48 -17.72
N ALA A 43 -4.60 0.54 -19.02
CA ALA A 43 -5.90 0.39 -19.64
C ALA A 43 -5.88 -0.59 -20.84
N GLN A 44 -4.84 -1.37 -20.97
CA GLN A 44 -4.65 -2.29 -22.08
C GLN A 44 -4.73 -3.74 -21.59
N PRO A 45 -5.87 -4.41 -21.78
CA PRO A 45 -5.99 -5.83 -21.48
C PRO A 45 -5.03 -6.69 -22.30
N THR A 46 -4.67 -7.85 -21.76
CA THR A 46 -3.97 -8.91 -22.48
C THR A 46 -4.76 -9.36 -23.71
N LEU A 47 -4.10 -9.98 -24.69
CA LEU A 47 -4.74 -10.40 -25.93
C LEU A 47 -6.03 -11.21 -25.73
N PRO A 48 -6.10 -12.21 -24.81
CA PRO A 48 -7.33 -12.95 -24.56
C PRO A 48 -8.47 -12.12 -23.99
N ASN A 49 -8.15 -11.00 -23.34
CA ASN A 49 -9.11 -10.17 -22.62
C ASN A 49 -9.54 -8.92 -23.41
N ARG A 50 -9.02 -8.69 -24.62
CA ARG A 50 -9.40 -7.56 -25.47
C ARG A 50 -10.87 -7.65 -25.86
N GLY A 51 -11.61 -6.55 -25.60
CA GLY A 51 -13.05 -6.48 -25.84
C GLY A 51 -13.91 -7.22 -24.80
N VAL A 52 -13.31 -7.91 -23.84
CA VAL A 52 -13.99 -8.59 -22.73
C VAL A 52 -13.86 -7.78 -21.43
N LEU A 53 -12.65 -7.30 -21.16
CA LEU A 53 -12.38 -6.47 -19.98
C LEU A 53 -12.30 -5.00 -20.35
N ALA A 54 -12.85 -4.17 -19.47
CA ALA A 54 -12.78 -2.72 -19.54
C ALA A 54 -12.43 -2.15 -18.17
N GLY A 55 -11.80 -0.98 -18.16
CA GLY A 55 -11.40 -0.29 -16.94
C GLY A 55 -9.87 -0.31 -16.73
N PRO A 56 -9.40 0.28 -15.63
CA PRO A 56 -7.98 0.32 -15.33
C PRO A 56 -7.49 -0.97 -14.68
N ALA A 57 -6.23 -1.32 -14.99
CA ALA A 57 -5.52 -2.39 -14.31
C ALA A 57 -5.20 -2.08 -12.84
N GLN A 58 -5.32 -0.81 -12.45
CA GLN A 58 -4.96 -0.29 -11.13
C GLN A 58 -6.16 0.35 -10.47
N VAL A 59 -6.44 -0.04 -9.23
CA VAL A 59 -7.53 0.55 -8.44
C VAL A 59 -7.02 0.85 -7.02
N PRO A 60 -7.54 1.87 -6.33
CA PRO A 60 -7.23 2.10 -4.92
C PRO A 60 -7.57 0.88 -4.08
N ALA A 61 -6.61 0.42 -3.27
CA ALA A 61 -6.82 -0.72 -2.36
C ALA A 61 -7.64 -0.36 -1.11
N THR A 62 -7.81 0.95 -0.84
CA THR A 62 -8.61 1.45 0.29
C THR A 62 -9.57 2.54 -0.17
N ILE A 63 -10.60 2.80 0.65
CA ILE A 63 -11.58 3.87 0.38
C ILE A 63 -11.10 5.27 0.75
N ASN A 64 -9.90 5.39 1.33
CA ASN A 64 -9.41 6.68 1.81
C ASN A 64 -8.97 7.58 0.64
N ASP A 65 -9.32 8.87 0.71
CA ASP A 65 -8.88 9.89 -0.25
C ASP A 65 -7.41 10.24 0.02
N VAL A 66 -6.51 9.42 -0.50
CA VAL A 66 -5.06 9.60 -0.39
C VAL A 66 -4.57 10.42 -1.56
N ARG A 67 -3.88 11.51 -1.26
CA ARG A 67 -3.25 12.38 -2.27
C ARG A 67 -1.76 12.14 -2.29
N THR A 68 -1.24 11.87 -3.48
CA THR A 68 0.19 11.68 -3.75
C THR A 68 0.89 12.96 -4.23
N VAL A 69 0.17 14.08 -4.26
CA VAL A 69 0.70 15.41 -4.55
C VAL A 69 1.10 16.12 -3.26
N GLU A 70 1.89 17.19 -3.37
CA GLU A 70 2.27 18.03 -2.24
C GLU A 70 1.04 18.60 -1.52
N GLY A 71 1.14 18.72 -0.21
CA GLY A 71 0.09 19.26 0.67
C GLY A 71 -0.68 18.20 1.46
N PRO A 72 -1.77 18.61 2.11
CA PRO A 72 -2.56 17.73 2.96
C PRO A 72 -3.22 16.60 2.18
N SER A 73 -3.15 15.38 2.72
CA SER A 73 -3.85 14.20 2.22
C SER A 73 -4.98 13.82 3.19
N PRO A 74 -6.25 14.13 2.89
CA PRO A 74 -7.37 13.93 3.82
C PRO A 74 -7.49 12.48 4.29
N GLY A 75 -7.25 11.52 3.41
CA GLY A 75 -7.23 10.09 3.73
C GLY A 75 -6.03 9.63 4.53
N GLY A 76 -5.08 10.52 4.81
CA GLY A 76 -3.78 10.15 5.36
C GLY A 76 -2.85 9.58 4.29
N ARG A 77 -1.81 8.87 4.72
CA ARG A 77 -0.83 8.21 3.84
C ARG A 77 -0.41 6.88 4.41
N TYR A 78 0.05 6.00 3.55
CA TYR A 78 0.53 4.66 3.90
C TYR A 78 2.05 4.57 3.69
N ASN A 79 2.73 3.78 4.53
CA ASN A 79 4.16 3.53 4.36
C ASN A 79 4.47 2.05 4.12
N SER A 80 3.69 1.13 4.67
CA SER A 80 3.83 -0.30 4.43
C SER A 80 2.46 -0.96 4.43
N ALA A 81 2.32 -2.09 3.71
CA ALA A 81 1.11 -2.88 3.69
C ALA A 81 1.40 -4.36 3.47
N PHE A 82 0.69 -5.22 4.18
CA PHE A 82 0.82 -6.67 4.11
C PHE A 82 -0.57 -7.32 3.99
N PRO A 83 -0.91 -7.92 2.83
CA PRO A 83 -2.16 -8.64 2.66
C PRO A 83 -2.19 -9.88 3.56
N LEU A 84 -3.26 -10.04 4.34
CA LEU A 84 -3.43 -11.26 5.14
C LEU A 84 -3.87 -12.41 4.24
N GLN A 85 -3.20 -13.56 4.38
CA GLN A 85 -3.49 -14.78 3.62
C GLN A 85 -4.42 -15.73 4.41
N ASP A 86 -5.33 -15.17 5.20
CA ASP A 86 -6.24 -15.88 6.09
C ASP A 86 -7.65 -16.04 5.50
N GLY A 87 -7.83 -15.71 4.24
CA GLY A 87 -9.11 -15.75 3.53
C GLY A 87 -10.04 -14.58 3.80
N THR A 88 -9.68 -13.65 4.66
CA THR A 88 -10.52 -12.48 4.98
C THR A 88 -10.34 -11.32 3.98
N GLY A 89 -9.24 -11.31 3.22
CA GLY A 89 -8.85 -10.20 2.34
C GLY A 89 -8.41 -8.94 3.08
N ARG A 90 -8.25 -9.01 4.42
CA ARG A 90 -7.78 -7.87 5.22
C ARG A 90 -6.33 -7.55 4.94
N ILE A 91 -5.98 -6.28 5.18
CA ILE A 91 -4.62 -5.77 4.96
C ILE A 91 -4.12 -5.19 6.29
N LEU A 92 -2.99 -5.71 6.77
CA LEU A 92 -2.21 -5.08 7.83
C LEU A 92 -1.38 -3.97 7.19
N LEU A 93 -1.38 -2.76 7.76
CA LEU A 93 -0.73 -1.62 7.13
C LEU A 93 -0.18 -0.63 8.17
N THR A 94 0.80 0.16 7.76
CA THR A 94 1.19 1.35 8.50
C THR A 94 0.53 2.57 7.86
N ARG A 95 -0.11 3.39 8.68
CA ARG A 95 -0.83 4.58 8.24
C ARG A 95 -0.55 5.74 9.16
N SER A 96 -0.31 6.90 8.56
CA SER A 96 -0.41 8.19 9.22
C SER A 96 -1.72 8.86 8.83
N GLN A 97 -2.49 9.29 9.80
CA GLN A 97 -3.61 10.18 9.56
C GLN A 97 -3.10 11.54 9.07
N CYS A 98 -3.97 12.30 8.41
CA CYS A 98 -3.63 13.65 7.99
C CYS A 98 -3.51 14.58 9.20
N ARG A 99 -2.36 15.30 9.29
CA ARG A 99 -1.99 16.17 10.40
C ARG A 99 -1.59 17.54 9.86
N LEU A 100 -2.14 18.59 10.43
CA LEU A 100 -1.82 19.98 10.08
C LEU A 100 -1.07 20.67 11.22
N LEU A 101 -0.26 21.66 10.83
CA LEU A 101 0.35 22.62 11.76
C LEU A 101 -0.49 23.90 11.77
N GLU A 102 -1.02 24.25 12.92
CA GLU A 102 -1.70 25.53 13.14
C GLU A 102 -0.93 26.40 14.14
N GLN A 103 -1.02 27.70 13.96
CA GLN A 103 -0.51 28.67 14.94
C GLN A 103 -1.49 28.75 16.11
N GLY A 104 -1.07 28.23 17.24
CA GLY A 104 -1.82 28.35 18.49
C GLY A 104 -1.66 29.72 19.17
N ALA A 105 -2.27 29.86 20.33
CA ALA A 105 -2.11 31.03 21.17
C ALA A 105 -0.64 31.25 21.53
N ALA A 106 -0.22 32.51 21.58
CA ALA A 106 1.16 32.92 21.86
C ALA A 106 2.23 32.42 20.86
N GLY A 107 1.84 32.09 19.61
CA GLY A 107 2.79 31.72 18.56
C GLY A 107 3.32 30.28 18.68
N THR A 108 2.75 29.45 19.52
CA THR A 108 3.12 28.04 19.61
C THR A 108 2.47 27.25 18.47
N ALA A 109 3.25 26.41 17.79
CA ALA A 109 2.71 25.52 16.77
C ALA A 109 1.93 24.38 17.46
N GLN A 110 0.73 24.09 16.94
CA GLN A 110 -0.10 22.98 17.39
C GLN A 110 -0.36 22.02 16.24
N ILE A 111 -0.34 20.72 16.54
CA ILE A 111 -0.69 19.68 15.58
C ILE A 111 -2.17 19.36 15.74
N VAL A 112 -2.91 19.50 14.65
CA VAL A 112 -4.36 19.28 14.60
C VAL A 112 -4.73 18.32 13.47
N PRO A 113 -5.86 17.60 13.56
CA PRO A 113 -6.33 16.75 12.46
C PRO A 113 -6.81 17.59 11.26
N CYS A 114 -6.70 17.02 10.06
CA CYS A 114 -7.23 17.61 8.82
C CYS A 114 -8.76 17.48 8.80
N SER A 115 -9.47 18.38 9.49
CA SER A 115 -10.93 18.40 9.36
C SER A 115 -11.34 19.04 8.01
N PRO A 116 -12.54 18.71 7.47
CA PRO A 116 -13.04 19.34 6.25
C PRO A 116 -13.08 20.86 6.33
N GLU A 117 -13.42 21.40 7.51
CA GLU A 117 -13.51 22.85 7.77
C GLU A 117 -12.14 23.52 7.66
N ARG A 118 -11.09 22.87 8.22
CA ARG A 118 -9.71 23.36 8.13
C ARG A 118 -9.18 23.37 6.71
N LEU A 119 -9.46 22.30 5.99
CA LEU A 119 -9.07 22.18 4.58
C LEU A 119 -9.80 23.20 3.71
N ALA A 120 -11.09 23.42 3.94
CA ALA A 120 -11.89 24.44 3.26
C ALA A 120 -11.41 25.87 3.58
N ALA A 121 -10.88 26.09 4.78
CA ALA A 121 -10.26 27.35 5.17
C ALA A 121 -8.85 27.56 4.57
N GLY A 122 -8.35 26.61 3.76
CA GLY A 122 -7.08 26.73 3.06
C GLY A 122 -5.85 26.34 3.89
N ALA A 123 -6.02 25.53 4.94
CA ALA A 123 -4.89 24.99 5.68
C ALA A 123 -4.01 24.09 4.80
N THR A 124 -2.74 24.43 4.63
CA THR A 124 -1.78 23.73 3.76
C THR A 124 -0.55 23.22 4.49
N ALA A 125 -0.21 23.80 5.66
CA ALA A 125 0.95 23.40 6.42
C ALA A 125 0.72 22.01 7.08
N THR A 126 1.48 21.01 6.67
CA THR A 126 1.40 19.65 7.19
C THR A 126 2.40 19.43 8.31
N ALA A 127 2.00 18.70 9.35
CA ALA A 127 2.93 18.18 10.36
C ALA A 127 3.59 16.89 9.85
N ALA A 128 4.73 16.54 10.46
CA ALA A 128 5.39 15.26 10.20
C ALA A 128 4.42 14.09 10.35
N PRO A 129 4.49 13.07 9.50
CA PRO A 129 3.62 11.91 9.58
C PRO A 129 3.87 11.12 10.88
N LEU A 130 2.82 10.52 11.40
CA LEU A 130 2.86 9.66 12.58
C LEU A 130 2.31 8.29 12.20
N TYR A 131 3.16 7.42 11.68
CA TYR A 131 2.78 6.10 11.23
C TYR A 131 2.55 5.14 12.40
N GLY A 132 1.33 4.64 12.52
CA GLY A 132 0.94 3.57 13.43
C GLY A 132 0.52 2.31 12.65
N VAL A 133 0.36 1.20 13.35
CA VAL A 133 -0.08 -0.07 12.75
C VAL A 133 -1.61 -0.15 12.78
N TRP A 134 -2.20 -0.47 11.62
CA TRP A 134 -3.64 -0.53 11.40
C TRP A 134 -4.00 -1.81 10.67
N ILE A 135 -5.26 -2.20 10.77
CA ILE A 135 -5.85 -3.25 9.94
C ILE A 135 -7.02 -2.65 9.14
N TYR A 136 -7.00 -2.88 7.83
CA TYR A 136 -8.07 -2.50 6.92
C TYR A 136 -8.90 -3.72 6.55
N ASP A 137 -10.22 -3.61 6.68
CA ASP A 137 -11.19 -4.62 6.27
C ASP A 137 -11.93 -4.14 5.02
N PRO A 138 -11.65 -4.71 3.84
CA PRO A 138 -12.27 -4.27 2.59
C PRO A 138 -13.75 -4.64 2.51
N ALA A 139 -14.20 -5.70 3.19
CA ALA A 139 -15.61 -6.11 3.18
C ALA A 139 -16.47 -5.12 3.97
N GLN A 140 -15.97 -4.65 5.11
CA GLN A 140 -16.66 -3.68 5.95
C GLN A 140 -16.27 -2.24 5.63
N LYS A 141 -15.26 -2.02 4.80
CA LYS A 141 -14.68 -0.71 4.49
C LYS A 141 -14.28 0.06 5.76
N THR A 142 -13.74 -0.66 6.73
CA THR A 142 -13.32 -0.11 8.03
C THR A 142 -11.81 -0.18 8.19
N GLN A 143 -11.27 0.70 9.00
CA GLN A 143 -9.86 0.75 9.31
C GLN A 143 -9.67 0.99 10.81
N LEU A 144 -9.09 0.02 11.49
CA LEU A 144 -8.93 0.01 12.94
C LEU A 144 -7.45 0.04 13.32
N PRO A 145 -7.06 0.83 14.36
CA PRO A 145 -5.71 0.80 14.86
C PRO A 145 -5.42 -0.54 15.58
N VAL A 146 -4.27 -1.13 15.31
CA VAL A 146 -3.73 -2.28 16.01
C VAL A 146 -2.83 -1.82 17.16
N SER A 147 -2.04 -0.77 16.90
CA SER A 147 -1.24 -0.12 17.94
C SER A 147 -1.39 1.40 17.86
N THR A 148 -1.37 2.04 19.01
CA THR A 148 -1.38 3.50 19.08
C THR A 148 -0.02 4.02 18.61
N PRO A 149 0.02 4.93 17.62
CA PRO A 149 1.27 5.56 17.21
C PRO A 149 1.82 6.46 18.32
N VAL A 150 3.14 6.52 18.42
CA VAL A 150 3.84 7.29 19.45
C VAL A 150 4.72 8.33 18.78
N GLU A 151 4.62 9.59 19.21
CA GLU A 151 5.45 10.68 18.69
C GLU A 151 6.95 10.35 18.81
N GLY A 152 7.70 10.67 17.77
CA GLY A 152 9.12 10.35 17.69
C GLY A 152 9.44 8.91 17.26
N THR A 153 8.43 8.09 16.98
CA THR A 153 8.59 6.73 16.46
C THR A 153 7.95 6.59 15.08
N VAL A 154 8.52 5.74 14.24
CA VAL A 154 7.97 5.40 12.91
C VAL A 154 7.92 3.90 12.76
N TYR A 155 6.73 3.37 12.46
CA TYR A 155 6.59 2.00 12.01
C TYR A 155 6.81 1.97 10.49
N SER A 156 7.98 1.50 10.08
CA SER A 156 8.41 1.56 8.67
C SER A 156 7.96 0.36 7.85
N ASP A 157 7.75 -0.79 8.49
CA ASP A 157 7.28 -1.99 7.82
C ASP A 157 6.41 -2.85 8.73
N VAL A 158 5.50 -3.61 8.12
CA VAL A 158 4.63 -4.57 8.79
C VAL A 158 4.61 -5.89 8.05
N VAL A 159 4.71 -6.97 8.81
CA VAL A 159 4.58 -8.35 8.31
C VAL A 159 3.74 -9.13 9.30
N ALA A 160 2.75 -9.87 8.80
CA ALA A 160 2.02 -10.82 9.62
C ALA A 160 2.68 -12.20 9.54
N MET A 161 3.01 -12.78 10.68
CA MET A 161 3.44 -14.16 10.75
C MET A 161 2.24 -15.07 10.53
N GLN A 162 2.18 -15.73 9.38
CA GLN A 162 1.08 -16.59 8.97
C GLN A 162 1.62 -17.93 8.49
N PRO A 163 0.94 -19.05 8.80
CA PRO A 163 1.28 -20.32 8.21
C PRO A 163 1.12 -20.25 6.69
N ARG A 164 2.09 -20.75 5.96
CA ARG A 164 2.05 -20.88 4.50
C ARG A 164 2.33 -22.31 4.12
N ALA A 165 1.67 -22.79 3.06
CA ALA A 165 2.12 -24.01 2.39
C ALA A 165 3.56 -23.80 1.90
N LEU A 166 4.40 -24.82 2.06
CA LEU A 166 5.72 -24.79 1.45
C LEU A 166 5.54 -24.64 -0.08
N PRO A 167 6.20 -23.68 -0.72
CA PRO A 167 6.16 -23.60 -2.17
C PRO A 167 6.80 -24.88 -2.75
N PRO A 168 6.38 -25.29 -3.95
CA PRO A 168 7.09 -26.36 -4.65
C PRO A 168 8.54 -25.94 -4.87
N VAL A 169 9.46 -26.87 -4.76
CA VAL A 169 10.85 -26.64 -5.12
C VAL A 169 10.89 -26.34 -6.62
N LEU A 170 11.30 -25.14 -6.98
CA LEU A 170 11.57 -24.77 -8.36
C LEU A 170 13.05 -25.07 -8.60
N LEU A 171 13.31 -26.12 -9.39
CA LEU A 171 14.67 -26.39 -9.84
C LEU A 171 15.09 -25.33 -10.84
N ASP A 172 16.33 -24.86 -10.75
CA ASP A 172 16.91 -23.95 -11.72
C ASP A 172 16.92 -24.63 -13.09
N ARG A 173 16.13 -24.09 -14.01
CA ARG A 173 16.13 -24.52 -15.41
C ARG A 173 16.80 -23.44 -16.25
N ILE A 174 17.92 -23.81 -16.88
CA ILE A 174 18.54 -22.98 -17.90
C ILE A 174 17.91 -23.35 -19.24
N ALA A 175 17.35 -22.38 -19.95
CA ALA A 175 16.76 -22.61 -21.26
C ALA A 175 17.81 -23.23 -22.23
N GLY A 176 17.49 -24.38 -22.82
CA GLY A 176 18.37 -25.08 -23.76
C GLY A 176 19.36 -26.06 -23.12
N VAL A 177 19.30 -26.27 -21.82
CA VAL A 177 20.03 -27.35 -21.14
C VAL A 177 19.07 -28.48 -20.86
N ASP A 178 19.40 -29.68 -21.25
CA ASP A 178 18.61 -30.87 -20.92
C ASP A 178 18.62 -31.08 -19.41
N TYR A 179 17.48 -31.52 -18.92
CA TYR A 179 17.28 -31.82 -17.51
C TYR A 179 18.20 -32.97 -17.09
N ASP A 180 19.08 -32.73 -16.15
CA ASP A 180 19.94 -33.75 -15.57
C ASP A 180 19.25 -34.34 -14.33
N ALA A 181 18.75 -35.55 -14.47
CA ALA A 181 18.05 -36.24 -13.40
C ALA A 181 18.97 -36.61 -12.20
N ASP A 182 20.28 -36.63 -12.40
CA ASP A 182 21.24 -36.96 -11.35
C ASP A 182 21.43 -35.79 -10.37
N LEU A 183 21.23 -34.54 -10.83
CA LEU A 183 21.25 -33.33 -9.97
C LEU A 183 20.03 -33.28 -9.03
N GLU A 184 18.92 -33.94 -9.37
CA GLU A 184 17.74 -34.03 -8.51
C GLU A 184 17.97 -34.92 -7.30
N ALA A 185 18.92 -35.85 -7.40
CA ALA A 185 19.24 -36.81 -6.34
C ALA A 185 20.24 -36.24 -5.30
N GLU A 186 20.88 -35.11 -5.58
CA GLU A 186 21.89 -34.48 -4.74
C GLU A 186 21.33 -33.32 -3.86
N GLY A 187 20.03 -32.92 -4.01
CA GLY A 187 19.39 -31.78 -3.36
C GLY A 187 18.66 -32.07 -2.05
#